data_223d52bbcb5b92bb8ac6f8eb88ec98fc
#
_entry.id   223d52bbcb5b92bb8ac6f8eb88ec98fc
#
_cell.length_a   1.000
_cell.length_b   1.000
_cell.length_c   1.000
_cell.angle_alpha   90.00
_cell.angle_beta   90.00
_cell.angle_gamma   90.00
#
_symmetry.space_group_name_H-M   'P 1'
#
loop_
_entity.id
_entity.type
_entity.pdbx_description
1 polymer ?
#
loop_
_entity_poly.entity_id
_entity_poly.type
_entity_poly.pdbx_seq_one_letter_code
_entity_poly.pdbx_strand_id
1 'polypeptide(L)'
;MSNSIQIKVEELNALPATKIVENEKVEQKFVGMYNAIWGTEMGEQIYNREKFHFNKLLTETPALQECTKLSLFGCFLDMAVNGLSLDQSGRPQCYLIPRNVKVKTPSGDMWEKRAGLTVSAYGEVYMRQRAGQVRYVDNPVVVFEGDKFRPIIGVNGAKSIEYEGAFPRKSDKPVAVFIRIVRNDGSVDYSWMMESDWKRLSTFSAKQNKGTANSLYTSNGGFIDTGFLENKMIKHAFDAYPKVRTGNYTSMETQQEEPVIDYGL
;
A
#
# COMPACT_ATOMS: atom_id res chain seq x y z
N MET A 1 -12.70 6.90 -32.40
CA MET A 1 -13.44 7.40 -31.22
C MET A 1 -13.58 6.23 -30.26
N SER A 2 -12.86 6.26 -29.15
CA SER A 2 -12.96 5.22 -28.12
C SER A 2 -14.30 5.39 -27.42
N ASN A 3 -15.25 4.48 -27.62
CA ASN A 3 -16.45 4.39 -26.79
C ASN A 3 -15.98 4.08 -25.37
N SER A 4 -15.92 5.10 -24.50
CA SER A 4 -15.61 4.87 -23.10
C SER A 4 -16.73 4.01 -22.50
N ILE A 5 -16.40 2.80 -22.07
CA ILE A 5 -17.32 1.88 -21.43
C ILE A 5 -17.76 2.51 -20.11
N GLN A 6 -19.01 2.95 -20.05
CA GLN A 6 -19.61 3.52 -18.84
C GLN A 6 -20.42 2.44 -18.12
N ILE A 7 -20.16 2.30 -16.82
CA ILE A 7 -20.93 1.45 -15.93
C ILE A 7 -21.72 2.37 -15.01
N LYS A 8 -23.05 2.24 -15.01
CA LYS A 8 -23.90 3.04 -14.11
C LYS A 8 -23.80 2.50 -12.69
N VAL A 9 -23.81 3.40 -11.71
CA VAL A 9 -23.73 3.04 -10.28
C VAL A 9 -24.90 2.15 -9.88
N GLU A 10 -26.10 2.40 -10.44
CA GLU A 10 -27.29 1.60 -10.20
C GLU A 10 -27.09 0.15 -10.68
N GLU A 11 -26.44 -0.04 -11.84
CA GLU A 11 -26.12 -1.38 -12.36
C GLU A 11 -25.18 -2.14 -11.40
N LEU A 12 -24.16 -1.45 -10.86
CA LEU A 12 -23.23 -2.05 -9.88
C LEU A 12 -23.95 -2.39 -8.57
N ASN A 13 -24.82 -1.50 -8.08
CA ASN A 13 -25.52 -1.69 -6.83
C ASN A 13 -26.52 -2.85 -6.87
N ALA A 14 -27.04 -3.19 -8.05
CA ALA A 14 -27.94 -4.32 -8.26
C ALA A 14 -27.22 -5.69 -8.19
N LEU A 15 -25.87 -5.71 -8.27
CA LEU A 15 -25.09 -6.95 -8.28
C LEU A 15 -24.69 -7.38 -6.85
N PRO A 16 -24.66 -8.71 -6.58
CA PRO A 16 -23.90 -9.23 -5.43
C PRO A 16 -22.43 -8.83 -5.55
N ALA A 17 -21.73 -8.64 -4.41
CA ALA A 17 -20.33 -8.21 -4.40
C ALA A 17 -19.41 -9.09 -5.25
N THR A 18 -19.60 -10.42 -5.19
CA THR A 18 -18.81 -11.41 -5.97
C THR A 18 -19.12 -11.38 -7.47
N LYS A 19 -20.24 -10.77 -7.88
CA LYS A 19 -20.62 -10.67 -9.31
C LYS A 19 -20.14 -9.38 -9.98
N ILE A 20 -19.58 -8.44 -9.23
CA ILE A 20 -19.05 -7.19 -9.78
C ILE A 20 -17.98 -7.49 -10.84
N VAL A 21 -17.01 -8.32 -10.47
CA VAL A 21 -15.89 -8.68 -11.36
C VAL A 21 -16.24 -9.78 -12.38
N GLU A 22 -17.47 -10.27 -12.41
CA GLU A 22 -17.98 -11.16 -13.44
C GLU A 22 -18.79 -10.40 -14.52
N ASN A 23 -19.01 -9.10 -14.31
CA ASN A 23 -19.75 -8.26 -15.24
C ASN A 23 -18.88 -7.95 -16.47
N GLU A 24 -19.40 -8.17 -17.66
CA GLU A 24 -18.71 -7.99 -18.94
C GLU A 24 -18.16 -6.56 -19.14
N LYS A 25 -18.91 -5.53 -18.72
CA LYS A 25 -18.43 -4.15 -18.81
C LYS A 25 -17.25 -3.88 -17.88
N VAL A 26 -17.21 -4.53 -16.69
CA VAL A 26 -16.07 -4.44 -15.76
C VAL A 26 -14.85 -5.11 -16.36
N GLU A 27 -15.00 -6.27 -16.97
CA GLU A 27 -13.94 -6.98 -17.69
C GLU A 27 -13.36 -6.12 -18.79
N GLN A 28 -14.21 -5.67 -19.72
CA GLN A 28 -13.78 -4.84 -20.84
C GLN A 28 -13.05 -3.57 -20.38
N LYS A 29 -13.54 -2.93 -19.31
CA LYS A 29 -12.91 -1.73 -18.75
C LYS A 29 -11.55 -2.04 -18.13
N PHE A 30 -11.45 -3.11 -17.32
CA PHE A 30 -10.18 -3.54 -16.71
C PHE A 30 -9.15 -3.88 -17.79
N VAL A 31 -9.50 -4.74 -18.75
CA VAL A 31 -8.63 -5.20 -19.84
C VAL A 31 -8.16 -4.02 -20.69
N GLY A 32 -9.10 -3.17 -21.12
CA GLY A 32 -8.76 -2.00 -21.91
C GLY A 32 -7.83 -1.03 -21.21
N MET A 33 -8.08 -0.75 -19.93
CA MET A 33 -7.23 0.10 -19.10
C MET A 33 -5.84 -0.52 -18.89
N TYR A 34 -5.79 -1.81 -18.52
CA TYR A 34 -4.52 -2.50 -18.29
C TYR A 34 -3.65 -2.49 -19.54
N ASN A 35 -4.22 -2.88 -20.69
CA ASN A 35 -3.50 -2.91 -21.96
C ASN A 35 -3.00 -1.51 -22.38
N ALA A 36 -3.85 -0.49 -22.24
CA ALA A 36 -3.48 0.88 -22.59
C ALA A 36 -2.37 1.46 -21.70
N ILE A 37 -2.45 1.24 -20.37
CA ILE A 37 -1.47 1.79 -19.42
C ILE A 37 -0.12 1.06 -19.53
N TRP A 38 -0.16 -0.25 -19.71
CA TRP A 38 1.05 -1.07 -19.67
C TRP A 38 1.61 -1.45 -21.05
N GLY A 39 0.98 -0.98 -22.14
CA GLY A 39 1.43 -1.26 -23.51
C GLY A 39 1.51 -2.75 -23.82
N THR A 40 0.50 -3.53 -23.43
CA THR A 40 0.50 -5.00 -23.49
C THR A 40 -0.85 -5.52 -23.98
N GLU A 41 -0.89 -6.77 -24.45
CA GLU A 41 -2.12 -7.52 -24.79
C GLU A 41 -2.51 -8.53 -23.69
N MET A 42 -1.83 -8.50 -22.54
CA MET A 42 -2.04 -9.51 -21.47
C MET A 42 -3.21 -9.17 -20.53
N GLY A 43 -3.95 -8.08 -20.77
CA GLY A 43 -5.01 -7.61 -19.87
C GLY A 43 -6.04 -8.65 -19.53
N GLU A 44 -6.48 -9.47 -20.48
CA GLU A 44 -7.46 -10.54 -20.26
C GLU A 44 -6.91 -11.65 -19.32
N GLN A 45 -5.68 -12.08 -19.54
CA GLN A 45 -5.03 -13.07 -18.69
C GLN A 45 -4.87 -12.56 -17.25
N ILE A 46 -4.45 -11.29 -17.09
CA ILE A 46 -4.32 -10.65 -15.79
C ILE A 46 -5.69 -10.50 -15.13
N TYR A 47 -6.71 -10.04 -15.87
CA TYR A 47 -8.07 -9.94 -15.37
C TYR A 47 -8.58 -11.26 -14.80
N ASN A 48 -8.43 -12.37 -15.55
CA ASN A 48 -8.90 -13.69 -15.11
C ASN A 48 -8.21 -14.15 -13.83
N ARG A 49 -6.90 -13.90 -13.68
CA ARG A 49 -6.16 -14.17 -12.45
C ARG A 49 -6.68 -13.32 -11.28
N GLU A 50 -6.79 -12.02 -11.47
CA GLU A 50 -7.16 -11.10 -10.39
C GLU A 50 -8.64 -11.23 -10.02
N LYS A 51 -9.51 -11.58 -10.96
CA LYS A 51 -10.92 -11.94 -10.68
C LYS A 51 -11.01 -13.11 -9.69
N PHE A 52 -10.18 -14.13 -9.86
CA PHE A 52 -10.12 -15.24 -8.92
C PHE A 52 -9.70 -14.79 -7.52
N HIS A 53 -8.60 -14.03 -7.41
CA HIS A 53 -8.11 -13.54 -6.12
C HIS A 53 -9.08 -12.58 -5.44
N PHE A 54 -9.72 -11.70 -6.20
CA PHE A 54 -10.71 -10.77 -5.69
C PHE A 54 -11.91 -11.50 -5.08
N ASN A 55 -12.50 -12.44 -5.82
CA ASN A 55 -13.63 -13.23 -5.34
C ASN A 55 -13.27 -14.12 -4.15
N LYS A 56 -12.05 -14.69 -4.14
CA LYS A 56 -11.53 -15.42 -2.98
C LYS A 56 -11.50 -14.54 -1.74
N LEU A 57 -10.94 -13.33 -1.82
CA LEU A 57 -10.88 -12.39 -0.70
C LEU A 57 -12.27 -11.97 -0.21
N LEU A 58 -13.23 -11.73 -1.11
CA LEU A 58 -14.62 -11.45 -0.74
C LEU A 58 -15.27 -12.60 0.01
N THR A 59 -14.95 -13.84 -0.35
CA THR A 59 -15.48 -15.03 0.32
C THR A 59 -14.84 -15.23 1.69
N GLU A 60 -13.53 -15.03 1.80
CA GLU A 60 -12.77 -15.21 3.05
C GLU A 60 -12.98 -14.04 4.04
N THR A 61 -13.41 -12.88 3.57
CA THR A 61 -13.59 -11.67 4.39
C THR A 61 -15.01 -11.11 4.24
N PRO A 62 -16.00 -11.61 4.99
CA PRO A 62 -17.39 -11.18 4.86
C PRO A 62 -17.60 -9.66 4.97
N ALA A 63 -16.79 -8.98 5.78
CA ALA A 63 -16.85 -7.52 5.93
C ALA A 63 -16.57 -6.75 4.62
N LEU A 64 -15.88 -7.35 3.64
CA LEU A 64 -15.70 -6.77 2.30
C LEU A 64 -16.99 -6.82 1.48
N GLN A 65 -17.82 -7.85 1.66
CA GLN A 65 -19.10 -7.95 0.91
C GLN A 65 -20.11 -6.87 1.32
N GLU A 66 -19.95 -6.32 2.53
CA GLU A 66 -20.77 -5.23 3.05
C GLU A 66 -20.33 -3.84 2.55
N CYS A 67 -19.17 -3.77 1.90
CA CYS A 67 -18.68 -2.52 1.32
C CYS A 67 -19.55 -2.06 0.15
N THR A 68 -19.57 -0.73 -0.10
CA THR A 68 -20.24 -0.19 -1.28
C THR A 68 -19.68 -0.83 -2.55
N LYS A 69 -20.57 -1.12 -3.50
CA LYS A 69 -20.18 -1.79 -4.76
C LYS A 69 -19.25 -0.92 -5.58
N LEU A 70 -19.43 0.40 -5.50
CA LEU A 70 -18.56 1.36 -6.18
C LEU A 70 -17.14 1.33 -5.60
N SER A 71 -16.97 1.22 -4.27
CA SER A 71 -15.63 1.12 -3.67
C SER A 71 -14.91 -0.19 -4.02
N LEU A 72 -15.64 -1.30 -4.10
CA LEU A 72 -15.11 -2.59 -4.55
C LEU A 72 -14.66 -2.53 -6.01
N PHE A 73 -15.50 -2.00 -6.88
CA PHE A 73 -15.19 -1.77 -8.29
C PHE A 73 -13.97 -0.83 -8.44
N GLY A 74 -13.94 0.28 -7.69
CA GLY A 74 -12.82 1.22 -7.70
C GLY A 74 -11.49 0.56 -7.31
N CYS A 75 -11.48 -0.26 -6.24
CA CYS A 75 -10.29 -1.03 -5.84
C CYS A 75 -9.81 -1.99 -6.94
N PHE A 76 -10.75 -2.65 -7.64
CA PHE A 76 -10.41 -3.57 -8.71
C PHE A 76 -9.77 -2.85 -9.91
N LEU A 77 -10.25 -1.65 -10.26
CA LEU A 77 -9.64 -0.82 -11.29
C LEU A 77 -8.30 -0.20 -10.85
N ASP A 78 -8.20 0.27 -9.59
CA ASP A 78 -6.94 0.80 -9.04
C ASP A 78 -5.81 -0.23 -9.10
N MET A 79 -6.14 -1.51 -8.93
CA MET A 79 -5.20 -2.60 -9.09
C MET A 79 -4.68 -2.71 -10.53
N ALA A 80 -5.57 -2.61 -11.53
CA ALA A 80 -5.18 -2.59 -12.94
C ALA A 80 -4.27 -1.40 -13.27
N VAL A 81 -4.64 -0.20 -12.79
CA VAL A 81 -3.89 1.04 -13.01
C VAL A 81 -2.48 0.96 -12.40
N ASN A 82 -2.37 0.40 -11.19
CA ASN A 82 -1.08 0.28 -10.50
C ASN A 82 -0.30 -0.99 -10.89
N GLY A 83 -0.88 -1.89 -11.69
CA GLY A 83 -0.27 -3.16 -12.10
C GLY A 83 0.00 -4.11 -10.94
N LEU A 84 -0.80 -4.03 -9.87
CA LEU A 84 -0.66 -4.83 -8.66
C LEU A 84 -1.46 -6.13 -8.75
N SER A 85 -1.14 -7.07 -7.86
CA SER A 85 -1.86 -8.33 -7.70
C SER A 85 -2.46 -8.47 -6.29
N LEU A 86 -3.66 -9.05 -6.22
CA LEU A 86 -4.34 -9.44 -4.98
C LEU A 86 -3.95 -10.85 -4.50
N ASP A 87 -2.99 -11.49 -5.15
CA ASP A 87 -2.46 -12.75 -4.64
C ASP A 87 -1.86 -12.56 -3.24
N GLN A 88 -2.43 -13.25 -2.25
CA GLN A 88 -1.99 -13.18 -0.86
C GLN A 88 -0.92 -14.22 -0.51
N SER A 89 -0.50 -15.04 -1.48
CA SER A 89 0.57 -16.01 -1.28
C SER A 89 1.94 -15.31 -1.16
N GLY A 90 2.77 -15.79 -0.24
CA GLY A 90 4.13 -15.28 -0.07
C GLY A 90 4.20 -13.82 0.39
N ARG A 91 4.57 -12.91 -0.49
CA ARG A 91 4.73 -11.47 -0.22
C ARG A 91 3.67 -10.66 -0.95
N PRO A 92 2.48 -10.42 -0.36
CA PRO A 92 1.39 -9.73 -1.02
C PRO A 92 1.79 -8.32 -1.49
N GLN A 93 1.36 -7.93 -2.69
CA GLN A 93 1.61 -6.58 -3.21
C GLN A 93 0.61 -5.55 -2.67
N CYS A 94 -0.61 -5.97 -2.42
CA CYS A 94 -1.65 -5.11 -1.87
C CYS A 94 -2.69 -5.90 -1.07
N TYR A 95 -3.50 -5.16 -0.32
CA TYR A 95 -4.58 -5.69 0.50
C TYR A 95 -5.86 -4.93 0.21
N LEU A 96 -7.01 -5.62 0.25
CA LEU A 96 -8.33 -5.00 0.34
C LEU A 96 -8.72 -4.90 1.81
N ILE A 97 -8.98 -3.67 2.29
CA ILE A 97 -9.30 -3.43 3.69
C ILE A 97 -10.66 -2.73 3.78
N PRO A 98 -11.67 -3.34 4.44
CA PRO A 98 -12.93 -2.67 4.71
C PRO A 98 -12.74 -1.59 5.77
N ARG A 99 -13.28 -0.39 5.54
CA ARG A 99 -13.20 0.75 6.46
C ARG A 99 -14.56 1.40 6.59
N ASN A 100 -14.90 1.83 7.80
CA ASN A 100 -16.05 2.71 8.00
C ASN A 100 -15.62 4.15 7.68
N VAL A 101 -16.33 4.78 6.76
CA VAL A 101 -16.09 6.16 6.31
C VAL A 101 -17.33 6.98 6.65
N LYS A 102 -17.13 8.16 7.23
CA LYS A 102 -18.19 9.10 7.51
C LYS A 102 -18.48 9.91 6.25
N VAL A 103 -19.70 9.85 5.77
CA VAL A 103 -20.17 10.55 4.56
C VAL A 103 -21.19 11.58 4.97
N LYS A 104 -21.03 12.81 4.48
CA LYS A 104 -22.02 13.86 4.64
C LYS A 104 -23.12 13.68 3.60
N THR A 105 -24.38 13.65 4.06
CA THR A 105 -25.55 13.61 3.17
C THR A 105 -26.45 14.82 3.47
N PRO A 106 -27.36 15.19 2.57
CA PRO A 106 -28.33 16.25 2.83
C PRO A 106 -29.19 16.04 4.10
N SER A 107 -29.33 14.77 4.51
CA SER A 107 -30.09 14.36 5.71
C SER A 107 -29.22 14.24 6.97
N GLY A 108 -27.90 14.55 6.89
CA GLY A 108 -26.95 14.45 8.00
C GLY A 108 -25.79 13.49 7.72
N ASP A 109 -24.94 13.28 8.72
CA ASP A 109 -23.79 12.39 8.62
C ASP A 109 -24.21 10.91 8.65
N MET A 110 -23.75 10.12 7.69
CA MET A 110 -23.96 8.68 7.60
C MET A 110 -22.64 7.93 7.58
N TRP A 111 -22.63 6.71 8.11
CA TRP A 111 -21.46 5.84 8.05
C TRP A 111 -21.67 4.80 6.93
N GLU A 112 -20.69 4.73 6.05
CA GLU A 112 -20.64 3.72 5.00
C GLU A 112 -19.41 2.83 5.19
N LYS A 113 -19.54 1.56 4.87
CA LYS A 113 -18.41 0.64 4.78
C LYS A 113 -17.88 0.66 3.36
N ARG A 114 -16.62 1.08 3.20
CA ARG A 114 -15.93 1.17 1.91
C ARG A 114 -14.72 0.26 1.88
N ALA A 115 -14.49 -0.41 0.75
CA ALA A 115 -13.23 -1.08 0.49
C ALA A 115 -12.14 -0.06 0.15
N GLY A 116 -10.92 -0.30 0.62
CA GLY A 116 -9.74 0.48 0.25
C GLY A 116 -8.60 -0.43 -0.17
N LEU A 117 -7.97 -0.12 -1.31
CA LEU A 117 -6.76 -0.80 -1.77
C LEU A 117 -5.56 -0.22 -1.02
N THR A 118 -4.89 -1.05 -0.24
CA THR A 118 -3.70 -0.67 0.53
C THR A 118 -2.48 -1.36 -0.05
N VAL A 119 -1.55 -0.58 -0.58
CA VAL A 119 -0.29 -1.11 -1.13
C VAL A 119 0.62 -1.56 0.01
N SER A 120 1.18 -2.76 -0.08
CA SER A 120 2.15 -3.29 0.87
C SER A 120 3.54 -2.65 0.67
N ALA A 121 4.50 -2.97 1.54
CA ALA A 121 5.89 -2.58 1.34
C ALA A 121 6.48 -3.19 0.05
N TYR A 122 6.16 -4.45 -0.23
CA TYR A 122 6.59 -5.12 -1.47
C TYR A 122 5.90 -4.57 -2.71
N GLY A 123 4.63 -4.19 -2.60
CA GLY A 123 3.91 -3.50 -3.66
C GLY A 123 4.55 -2.16 -4.00
N GLU A 124 5.00 -1.39 -3.00
CA GLU A 124 5.74 -0.14 -3.23
C GLU A 124 7.04 -0.39 -4.00
N VAL A 125 7.83 -1.39 -3.60
CA VAL A 125 9.07 -1.77 -4.33
C VAL A 125 8.74 -2.16 -5.77
N TYR A 126 7.75 -3.04 -5.97
CA TYR A 126 7.34 -3.51 -7.28
C TYR A 126 6.92 -2.36 -8.21
N MET A 127 6.07 -1.45 -7.72
CA MET A 127 5.61 -0.30 -8.50
C MET A 127 6.77 0.61 -8.91
N ARG A 128 7.73 0.83 -8.02
CA ARG A 128 8.89 1.70 -8.27
C ARG A 128 9.89 1.09 -9.24
N GLN A 129 10.13 -0.21 -9.15
CA GLN A 129 10.93 -0.93 -10.13
C GLN A 129 10.28 -0.88 -11.52
N ARG A 130 8.97 -1.11 -11.59
CA ARG A 130 8.22 -1.08 -12.84
C ARG A 130 8.16 0.32 -13.47
N ALA A 131 8.12 1.36 -12.65
CA ALA A 131 8.18 2.76 -13.09
C ALA A 131 9.61 3.23 -13.45
N GLY A 132 10.63 2.39 -13.33
CA GLY A 132 12.02 2.74 -13.63
C GLY A 132 12.63 3.72 -12.65
N GLN A 133 12.06 3.91 -11.45
CA GLN A 133 12.64 4.78 -10.42
C GLN A 133 13.81 4.11 -9.70
N VAL A 134 13.72 2.81 -9.46
CA VAL A 134 14.73 2.02 -8.77
C VAL A 134 15.06 0.76 -9.56
N ARG A 135 16.32 0.38 -9.56
CA ARG A 135 16.81 -0.86 -10.17
C ARG A 135 16.56 -2.05 -9.26
N TYR A 136 16.94 -1.91 -8.00
CA TYR A 136 16.62 -2.87 -6.94
C TYR A 136 16.69 -2.22 -5.56
N VAL A 137 16.10 -2.89 -4.59
CA VAL A 137 16.03 -2.48 -3.19
C VAL A 137 16.51 -3.67 -2.36
N ASP A 138 17.51 -3.44 -1.50
CA ASP A 138 17.99 -4.47 -0.60
C ASP A 138 16.94 -4.74 0.49
N ASN A 139 17.03 -5.90 1.14
CA ASN A 139 16.25 -6.12 2.34
C ASN A 139 16.68 -5.12 3.43
N PRO A 140 15.74 -4.54 4.18
CA PRO A 140 16.11 -3.73 5.33
C PRO A 140 16.98 -4.52 6.32
N VAL A 141 17.91 -3.85 6.96
CA VAL A 141 18.76 -4.43 7.99
C VAL A 141 18.37 -3.83 9.34
N VAL A 142 17.89 -4.66 10.24
CA VAL A 142 17.61 -4.26 11.63
C VAL A 142 18.90 -4.23 12.41
N VAL A 143 19.19 -3.09 13.04
CA VAL A 143 20.34 -2.86 13.90
C VAL A 143 19.93 -3.12 15.34
N PHE A 144 20.67 -3.98 16.03
CA PHE A 144 20.41 -4.32 17.43
C PHE A 144 21.38 -3.62 18.38
N GLU A 145 20.96 -3.48 19.62
CA GLU A 145 21.83 -2.95 20.66
C GLU A 145 23.11 -3.78 20.79
N GLY A 146 24.25 -3.10 20.68
CA GLY A 146 25.59 -3.73 20.66
C GLY A 146 26.18 -3.92 19.26
N ASP A 147 25.43 -3.66 18.18
CA ASP A 147 25.97 -3.52 16.84
C ASP A 147 26.70 -2.18 16.68
N LYS A 148 27.68 -2.13 15.78
CA LYS A 148 28.30 -0.85 15.36
C LYS A 148 27.50 -0.28 14.21
N PHE A 149 26.85 0.86 14.43
CA PHE A 149 26.03 1.53 13.43
C PHE A 149 26.32 3.03 13.43
N ARG A 150 26.74 3.55 12.28
CA ARG A 150 27.08 4.95 12.09
C ARG A 150 26.46 5.48 10.80
N PRO A 151 25.29 6.13 10.85
CA PRO A 151 24.75 6.85 9.72
C PRO A 151 25.51 8.16 9.51
N ILE A 152 25.84 8.48 8.27
CA ILE A 152 26.62 9.66 7.87
C ILE A 152 25.83 10.46 6.85
N ILE A 153 25.71 11.77 7.09
CA ILE A 153 25.17 12.73 6.12
C ILE A 153 26.31 13.67 5.74
N GLY A 154 26.73 13.61 4.49
CA GLY A 154 27.74 14.51 3.93
C GLY A 154 27.21 15.94 3.77
N VAL A 155 28.14 16.89 3.60
CA VAL A 155 27.81 18.32 3.43
C VAL A 155 26.93 18.62 2.21
N ASN A 156 26.93 17.75 1.22
CA ASN A 156 26.07 17.79 0.03
C ASN A 156 24.72 17.06 0.21
N GLY A 157 24.42 16.58 1.44
CA GLY A 157 23.24 15.80 1.73
C GLY A 157 23.34 14.32 1.34
N ALA A 158 24.45 13.85 0.76
CA ALA A 158 24.64 12.44 0.45
C ALA A 158 24.65 11.61 1.73
N LYS A 159 23.93 10.50 1.72
CA LYS A 159 23.80 9.58 2.85
C LYS A 159 24.67 8.34 2.65
N SER A 160 25.35 7.90 3.69
CA SER A 160 26.06 6.63 3.74
C SER A 160 25.95 5.99 5.11
N ILE A 161 26.28 4.71 5.20
CA ILE A 161 26.17 3.93 6.44
C ILE A 161 27.44 3.08 6.60
N GLU A 162 28.01 3.12 7.80
CA GLU A 162 28.96 2.16 8.28
C GLU A 162 28.25 1.22 9.25
N TYR A 163 28.28 -0.09 8.99
CA TYR A 163 27.59 -1.09 9.80
C TYR A 163 28.43 -2.36 9.97
N GLU A 164 28.46 -2.85 11.19
CA GLU A 164 29.06 -4.13 11.57
C GLU A 164 28.16 -4.78 12.64
N GLY A 165 27.48 -5.85 12.29
CA GLY A 165 26.65 -6.60 13.24
C GLY A 165 27.49 -7.37 14.25
N ALA A 166 27.09 -7.36 15.51
CA ALA A 166 27.73 -8.17 16.55
C ALA A 166 27.45 -9.65 16.33
N PHE A 167 28.50 -10.48 16.37
CA PHE A 167 28.37 -11.93 16.32
C PHE A 167 29.14 -12.58 17.49
N PRO A 168 28.51 -13.39 18.36
CA PRO A 168 27.06 -13.59 18.42
C PRO A 168 26.30 -12.30 18.79
N ARG A 169 25.00 -12.24 18.43
CA ARG A 169 24.13 -11.12 18.80
C ARG A 169 24.12 -10.91 20.31
N LYS A 170 24.25 -9.68 20.78
CA LYS A 170 24.34 -9.32 22.20
C LYS A 170 22.98 -8.95 22.82
N SER A 171 22.03 -8.51 22.01
CA SER A 171 20.72 -8.04 22.44
C SER A 171 19.69 -8.25 21.35
N ASP A 172 18.42 -8.51 21.71
CA ASP A 172 17.30 -8.59 20.79
C ASP A 172 16.54 -7.25 20.67
N LYS A 173 17.05 -6.19 21.30
CA LYS A 173 16.48 -4.86 21.25
C LYS A 173 16.87 -4.15 19.97
N PRO A 174 15.92 -3.84 19.05
CA PRO A 174 16.17 -3.02 17.87
C PRO A 174 16.45 -1.57 18.29
N VAL A 175 17.49 -0.94 17.74
CA VAL A 175 17.86 0.46 18.00
C VAL A 175 17.78 1.32 16.73
N ALA A 176 17.94 0.71 15.56
CA ALA A 176 17.77 1.33 14.27
C ALA A 176 17.35 0.29 13.22
N VAL A 177 16.98 0.75 12.06
CA VAL A 177 16.82 -0.05 10.85
C VAL A 177 17.24 0.80 9.66
N PHE A 178 17.88 0.20 8.68
CA PHE A 178 18.28 0.90 7.46
C PHE A 178 18.05 0.08 6.22
N ILE A 179 18.07 0.76 5.08
CA ILE A 179 17.88 0.16 3.76
C ILE A 179 18.79 0.85 2.75
N ARG A 180 19.27 0.07 1.79
CA ARG A 180 20.02 0.55 0.63
C ARG A 180 19.15 0.38 -0.62
N ILE A 181 19.06 1.43 -1.42
CA ILE A 181 18.29 1.47 -2.66
C ILE A 181 19.23 1.83 -3.79
N VAL A 182 19.19 1.06 -4.87
CA VAL A 182 19.94 1.38 -6.09
C VAL A 182 18.95 1.94 -7.11
N ARG A 183 19.17 3.18 -7.51
CA ARG A 183 18.37 3.86 -8.53
C ARG A 183 18.66 3.29 -9.91
N ASN A 184 17.81 3.62 -10.88
CA ASN A 184 17.94 3.11 -12.23
C ASN A 184 19.22 3.65 -12.95
N ASP A 185 19.68 4.84 -12.57
CA ASP A 185 20.94 5.45 -13.05
C ASP A 185 22.20 4.87 -12.39
N GLY A 186 22.04 3.91 -11.46
CA GLY A 186 23.12 3.28 -10.71
C GLY A 186 23.52 4.02 -9.43
N SER A 187 22.99 5.20 -9.17
CA SER A 187 23.23 5.90 -7.91
C SER A 187 22.62 5.13 -6.73
N VAL A 188 23.17 5.34 -5.54
CA VAL A 188 22.78 4.62 -4.32
C VAL A 188 22.23 5.59 -3.30
N ASP A 189 21.04 5.29 -2.80
CA ASP A 189 20.43 5.97 -1.67
C ASP A 189 20.47 5.09 -0.42
N TYR A 190 20.72 5.70 0.73
CA TYR A 190 20.52 5.11 2.04
C TYR A 190 19.41 5.82 2.78
N SER A 191 18.60 5.06 3.49
CA SER A 191 17.62 5.60 4.43
C SER A 191 17.64 4.78 5.71
N TRP A 192 17.30 5.42 6.83
CA TRP A 192 17.25 4.76 8.13
C TRP A 192 16.16 5.35 9.01
N MET A 193 15.75 4.58 9.99
CA MET A 193 14.88 4.99 11.09
C MET A 193 15.57 4.63 12.40
N MET A 194 15.46 5.51 13.39
CA MET A 194 15.91 5.28 14.76
C MET A 194 14.71 4.88 15.64
N GLU A 195 14.98 4.41 16.85
CA GLU A 195 13.94 4.03 17.81
C GLU A 195 12.89 5.14 18.03
N SER A 196 13.31 6.41 18.06
CA SER A 196 12.44 7.57 18.17
C SER A 196 11.39 7.66 17.04
N ASP A 197 11.76 7.24 15.82
CA ASP A 197 10.88 7.34 14.65
C ASP A 197 9.70 6.38 14.75
N TRP A 198 9.96 5.11 15.04
CA TRP A 198 8.83 4.16 15.18
C TRP A 198 8.05 4.34 16.48
N LYS A 199 8.65 4.88 17.55
CA LYS A 199 7.89 5.31 18.74
C LYS A 199 6.90 6.40 18.37
N ARG A 200 7.29 7.39 17.57
CA ARG A 200 6.39 8.41 17.04
C ARG A 200 5.28 7.79 16.17
N LEU A 201 5.62 6.85 15.27
CA LEU A 201 4.62 6.14 14.46
C LEU A 201 3.64 5.33 15.32
N SER A 202 4.09 4.73 16.41
CA SER A 202 3.23 4.04 17.39
C SER A 202 2.20 4.98 18.00
N THR A 203 2.58 6.22 18.31
CA THR A 203 1.66 7.24 18.82
C THR A 203 0.56 7.58 17.81
N PHE A 204 0.91 7.72 16.53
CA PHE A 204 -0.08 7.93 15.48
C PHE A 204 -1.00 6.71 15.31
N SER A 205 -0.45 5.49 15.38
CA SER A 205 -1.25 4.26 15.35
C SER A 205 -2.26 4.22 16.50
N ALA A 206 -1.86 4.62 17.70
CA ALA A 206 -2.77 4.69 18.85
C ALA A 206 -3.91 5.71 18.62
N LYS A 207 -3.59 6.89 18.10
CA LYS A 207 -4.62 7.92 17.78
C LYS A 207 -5.66 7.39 16.79
N GLN A 208 -5.22 6.65 15.75
CA GLN A 208 -6.12 6.08 14.75
C GLN A 208 -6.96 4.91 15.29
N ASN A 209 -6.47 4.19 16.28
CA ASN A 209 -7.08 2.99 16.83
C ASN A 209 -7.66 3.20 18.24
N LYS A 210 -8.31 4.34 18.49
CA LYS A 210 -9.02 4.65 19.73
C LYS A 210 -8.15 4.52 20.99
N GLY A 211 -6.90 4.93 20.92
CA GLY A 211 -5.96 4.94 22.04
C GLY A 211 -5.03 3.71 22.14
N THR A 212 -5.24 2.68 21.32
CA THR A 212 -4.41 1.46 21.34
C THR A 212 -3.55 1.38 20.09
N ALA A 213 -2.21 1.37 20.25
CA ALA A 213 -1.30 1.15 19.13
C ALA A 213 -1.42 -0.29 18.59
N ASN A 214 -1.02 -0.49 17.33
CA ASN A 214 -0.90 -1.83 16.77
C ASN A 214 0.04 -2.66 17.66
N SER A 215 -0.37 -3.89 18.00
CA SER A 215 0.37 -4.80 18.89
C SER A 215 1.78 -5.12 18.41
N LEU A 216 2.03 -5.07 17.09
CA LEU A 216 3.35 -5.30 16.51
C LEU A 216 4.42 -4.29 16.95
N TYR A 217 4.03 -3.15 17.52
CA TYR A 217 5.02 -2.22 18.12
C TYR A 217 5.64 -2.74 19.42
N THR A 218 5.09 -3.79 20.01
CA THR A 218 5.57 -4.35 21.31
C THR A 218 5.56 -5.88 21.37
N SER A 219 5.27 -6.57 20.25
CA SER A 219 5.06 -8.03 20.23
C SER A 219 6.32 -8.86 20.40
N ASN A 220 7.50 -8.27 20.18
CA ASN A 220 8.78 -8.97 20.34
C ASN A 220 9.40 -8.66 21.72
N GLY A 221 8.92 -9.31 22.76
CA GLY A 221 9.44 -9.12 24.12
C GLY A 221 9.38 -7.67 24.64
N GLY A 222 8.35 -6.92 24.25
CA GLY A 222 8.21 -5.48 24.54
C GLY A 222 8.84 -4.57 23.50
N PHE A 223 9.54 -5.11 22.51
CA PHE A 223 10.10 -4.38 21.37
C PHE A 223 9.22 -4.55 20.13
N ILE A 224 9.50 -3.73 19.13
CA ILE A 224 8.84 -3.80 17.83
C ILE A 224 9.19 -5.11 17.12
N ASP A 225 8.19 -5.74 16.49
CA ASP A 225 8.41 -6.88 15.59
C ASP A 225 9.35 -6.49 14.44
N THR A 226 10.37 -7.31 14.19
CA THR A 226 11.42 -6.99 13.21
C THR A 226 10.87 -6.97 11.77
N GLY A 227 10.01 -7.90 11.40
CA GLY A 227 9.40 -7.92 10.07
C GLY A 227 8.47 -6.74 9.85
N PHE A 228 7.74 -6.32 10.90
CA PHE A 228 6.94 -5.10 10.86
C PHE A 228 7.81 -3.84 10.71
N LEU A 229 8.94 -3.79 11.42
CA LEU A 229 9.91 -2.69 11.33
C LEU A 229 10.52 -2.61 9.93
N GLU A 230 10.90 -3.74 9.33
CA GLU A 230 11.39 -3.81 7.95
C GLU A 230 10.37 -3.26 6.95
N ASN A 231 9.09 -3.64 7.08
CA ASN A 231 8.02 -3.10 6.26
C ASN A 231 7.83 -1.57 6.44
N LYS A 232 7.98 -1.07 7.67
CA LYS A 232 7.96 0.38 7.93
C LYS A 232 9.14 1.09 7.29
N MET A 233 10.35 0.49 7.35
CA MET A 233 11.55 1.04 6.74
C MET A 233 11.40 1.18 5.22
N ILE A 234 10.89 0.16 4.53
CA ILE A 234 10.66 0.24 3.08
C ILE A 234 9.73 1.41 2.75
N LYS A 235 8.60 1.54 3.45
CA LYS A 235 7.65 2.63 3.21
C LYS A 235 8.26 4.00 3.49
N HIS A 236 8.97 4.14 4.61
CA HIS A 236 9.65 5.38 4.98
C HIS A 236 10.71 5.79 3.94
N ALA A 237 11.47 4.84 3.43
CA ALA A 237 12.49 5.12 2.43
C ALA A 237 11.90 5.73 1.14
N PHE A 238 10.68 5.38 0.80
CA PHE A 238 10.00 5.88 -0.39
C PHE A 238 9.19 7.17 -0.19
N ASP A 239 9.11 7.71 1.02
CA ASP A 239 8.40 8.98 1.27
C ASP A 239 8.99 10.15 0.48
N ALA A 240 10.31 10.12 0.22
CA ALA A 240 11.01 11.13 -0.57
C ALA A 240 10.94 10.93 -2.10
N TYR A 241 10.38 9.80 -2.56
CA TYR A 241 10.31 9.50 -4.00
C TYR A 241 9.00 10.01 -4.59
N PRO A 242 9.00 10.47 -5.87
CA PRO A 242 7.76 10.85 -6.55
C PRO A 242 6.73 9.72 -6.53
N LYS A 243 5.46 10.06 -6.36
CA LYS A 243 4.38 9.07 -6.44
C LYS A 243 4.31 8.47 -7.85
N VAL A 244 4.15 7.15 -7.92
CA VAL A 244 4.04 6.41 -9.20
C VAL A 244 2.61 6.05 -9.57
N ARG A 245 1.64 6.32 -8.69
CA ARG A 245 0.23 6.02 -8.97
C ARG A 245 -0.31 6.94 -10.06
N THR A 246 -0.96 6.36 -11.06
CA THR A 246 -1.54 7.07 -12.21
C THR A 246 -3.03 7.35 -12.05
N GLY A 247 -3.69 6.79 -11.03
CA GLY A 247 -5.10 7.01 -10.74
C GLY A 247 -5.48 6.54 -9.34
N ASN A 248 -6.64 6.96 -8.89
CA ASN A 248 -7.24 6.51 -7.64
C ASN A 248 -8.75 6.44 -7.82
N TYR A 249 -9.24 5.30 -8.32
CA TYR A 249 -10.67 5.08 -8.56
C TYR A 249 -11.47 4.89 -7.28
N THR A 250 -10.82 4.55 -6.16
CA THR A 250 -11.47 4.43 -4.86
C THR A 250 -11.94 5.77 -4.31
N SER A 251 -11.41 6.89 -4.82
CA SER A 251 -11.85 8.24 -4.44
C SER A 251 -12.96 8.82 -5.33
N MET A 252 -13.46 8.08 -6.34
CA MET A 252 -14.54 8.56 -7.20
C MET A 252 -15.83 8.87 -6.44
N GLU A 253 -16.09 8.17 -5.34
CA GLU A 253 -17.25 8.45 -4.48
C GLU A 253 -17.16 9.79 -3.75
N THR A 254 -15.95 10.35 -3.60
CA THR A 254 -15.70 11.62 -2.91
C THR A 254 -15.70 12.83 -3.84
N GLN A 255 -15.66 12.63 -5.17
CA GLN A 255 -15.62 13.74 -6.13
C GLN A 255 -16.95 14.49 -6.30
N GLN A 256 -18.02 14.05 -5.65
CA GLN A 256 -19.28 14.82 -5.61
C GLN A 256 -19.32 15.89 -4.51
N GLU A 257 -18.38 15.86 -3.55
CA GLU A 257 -18.16 16.93 -2.56
C GLU A 257 -16.67 17.05 -2.30
N GLU A 258 -16.08 18.21 -2.56
CA GLU A 258 -14.68 18.49 -2.23
C GLU A 258 -14.46 18.27 -0.71
N PRO A 259 -13.64 17.30 -0.30
CA PRO A 259 -13.26 17.26 1.11
C PRO A 259 -12.31 18.43 1.36
N VAL A 260 -12.68 19.32 2.24
CA VAL A 260 -11.71 20.22 2.88
C VAL A 260 -10.72 19.33 3.63
N ILE A 261 -9.59 19.07 3.00
CA ILE A 261 -8.46 18.43 3.66
C ILE A 261 -7.82 19.48 4.53
N ASP A 262 -8.17 19.46 5.81
CA ASP A 262 -7.46 20.23 6.82
C ASP A 262 -6.06 19.62 6.98
N TYR A 263 -5.09 20.21 6.29
CA TYR A 263 -3.68 19.97 6.55
C TYR A 263 -3.32 20.77 7.81
N GLY A 264 -3.72 20.28 9.00
CA GLY A 264 -3.26 20.81 10.26
C GLY A 264 -1.73 20.83 10.26
N LEU A 265 -1.14 22.03 10.01
CA LEU A 265 0.27 22.34 10.25
C LEU A 265 0.54 22.37 11.75
#